data_ca129ea3a6ee47fc3946397acda206c6
#
_entry.id   ca129ea3a6ee47fc3946397acda206c6
#
_cell.length_a   1.000
_cell.length_b   1.000
_cell.length_c   1.000
_cell.angle_alpha   90.00
_cell.angle_beta   90.00
_cell.angle_gamma   90.00
#
_symmetry.space_group_name_H-M   'P 1'
#
loop_
_entity.id
_entity.type
_entity.pdbx_description
1 polymer ?
#
loop_
_entity_poly.entity_id
_entity_poly.type
_entity_poly.pdbx_seq_one_letter_code
_entity_poly.pdbx_strand_id
1 'polypeptide(L)'
;MAEALFRYLNQKNIINLTISFLPVSFIAGNLLINLNLFLIIFLSISFYWREIVEIKFSLFDKILILLFVLALITGLTNSVRLFESPEYIIDKNIFLKSFLFLRYLIFYFILKFLVTKEIFNFRFFFLSSSICVLFVSIDLIIQFFTGRDLFGYEKQPHKLSGPFGDEYIAGSYLQRFSIFLFFIFPFLINFKNRKLLILFLSLIFLIIFFSIIISGNRMPMILFILMFSTLFIIERKLWKYFLFFSFLSLLIFFLTYQFSFQVEKFTIHFIGLINQIFLFLVEFFQGQEPKLTNTYVKEFYSGYL
;
A
#
# COMPACT_ATOMS: atom_id res chain seq x y z
N MET A 1 -33.76 -21.82 -8.35
CA MET A 1 -32.44 -21.26 -8.64
C MET A 1 -32.43 -19.73 -8.52
N ALA A 2 -33.41 -19.03 -9.13
CA ALA A 2 -33.55 -17.57 -9.02
C ALA A 2 -33.81 -17.07 -7.58
N GLU A 3 -34.67 -17.70 -6.79
CA GLU A 3 -34.93 -17.33 -5.40
C GLU A 3 -33.73 -17.55 -4.47
N ALA A 4 -32.89 -18.54 -4.69
CA ALA A 4 -31.67 -18.75 -3.95
C ALA A 4 -30.63 -17.67 -4.28
N LEU A 5 -30.56 -17.23 -5.55
CA LEU A 5 -29.72 -16.09 -5.98
C LEU A 5 -30.20 -14.78 -5.35
N PHE A 6 -31.52 -14.53 -5.31
CA PHE A 6 -32.09 -13.33 -4.68
C PHE A 6 -31.91 -13.31 -3.13
N ARG A 7 -31.92 -14.45 -2.46
CA ARG A 7 -31.57 -14.53 -1.02
C ARG A 7 -30.10 -14.22 -0.73
N TYR A 8 -29.19 -14.52 -1.66
CA TYR A 8 -27.76 -14.14 -1.57
C TYR A 8 -27.52 -12.65 -1.87
N LEU A 9 -28.39 -12.01 -2.64
CA LEU A 9 -28.33 -10.58 -2.98
C LEU A 9 -28.94 -9.67 -1.90
N ASN A 10 -28.74 -9.98 -0.61
CA ASN A 10 -29.03 -9.04 0.44
C ASN A 10 -28.12 -7.80 0.25
N GLN A 11 -28.64 -6.59 0.49
CA GLN A 11 -27.92 -5.31 0.39
C GLN A 11 -26.52 -5.35 1.05
N LYS A 12 -26.47 -6.00 2.22
CA LYS A 12 -25.22 -6.24 2.95
C LYS A 12 -24.20 -7.06 2.15
N ASN A 13 -24.64 -8.10 1.45
CA ASN A 13 -23.77 -8.97 0.68
C ASN A 13 -23.23 -8.29 -0.57
N ILE A 14 -24.05 -7.47 -1.24
CA ILE A 14 -23.64 -6.70 -2.43
C ILE A 14 -22.52 -5.73 -2.06
N ILE A 15 -22.68 -4.97 -0.94
CA ILE A 15 -21.66 -4.04 -0.47
C ILE A 15 -20.39 -4.79 -0.09
N ASN A 16 -20.49 -5.90 0.62
CA ASN A 16 -19.32 -6.69 1.00
C ASN A 16 -18.59 -7.27 -0.20
N LEU A 17 -19.29 -7.66 -1.24
CA LEU A 17 -18.69 -8.15 -2.49
C LEU A 17 -17.96 -7.02 -3.22
N THR A 18 -18.55 -5.82 -3.33
CA THR A 18 -17.90 -4.67 -3.97
C THR A 18 -16.66 -4.22 -3.20
N ILE A 19 -16.70 -4.19 -1.86
CA ILE A 19 -15.53 -3.87 -1.04
C ILE A 19 -14.45 -4.95 -1.18
N SER A 20 -14.84 -6.23 -1.24
CA SER A 20 -13.90 -7.34 -1.40
C SER A 20 -13.23 -7.35 -2.78
N PHE A 21 -13.82 -6.71 -3.77
CA PHE A 21 -13.23 -6.53 -5.09
C PHE A 21 -12.14 -5.43 -5.12
N LEU A 22 -12.03 -4.62 -4.07
CA LEU A 22 -11.07 -3.51 -4.02
C LEU A 22 -9.61 -3.94 -4.21
N PRO A 23 -9.07 -5.01 -3.60
CA PRO A 23 -7.71 -5.48 -3.86
C PRO A 23 -7.49 -5.89 -5.32
N VAL A 24 -8.48 -6.51 -5.96
CA VAL A 24 -8.44 -6.90 -7.38
C VAL A 24 -8.43 -5.66 -8.26
N SER A 25 -9.26 -4.65 -7.94
CA SER A 25 -9.34 -3.42 -8.73
C SER A 25 -8.01 -2.64 -8.75
N PHE A 26 -7.21 -2.73 -7.66
CA PHE A 26 -5.86 -2.15 -7.63
C PHE A 26 -4.89 -2.84 -8.60
N ILE A 27 -5.02 -4.15 -8.82
CA ILE A 27 -4.21 -4.88 -9.80
C ILE A 27 -4.66 -4.52 -11.23
N ALA A 28 -5.97 -4.38 -11.41
CA ALA A 28 -6.56 -4.13 -12.72
C ALA A 28 -6.42 -2.67 -13.22
N GLY A 29 -5.92 -1.76 -12.38
CA GLY A 29 -5.52 -0.41 -12.76
C GLY A 29 -6.47 0.71 -12.34
N ASN A 30 -6.03 1.94 -12.60
CA ASN A 30 -6.63 3.17 -12.06
C ASN A 30 -8.11 3.36 -12.41
N LEU A 31 -8.55 2.94 -13.60
CA LEU A 31 -9.94 3.05 -14.02
C LEU A 31 -10.85 2.18 -13.13
N LEU A 32 -10.46 0.91 -12.90
CA LEU A 32 -11.23 -0.03 -12.10
C LEU A 32 -11.24 0.33 -10.62
N ILE A 33 -10.15 0.90 -10.09
CA ILE A 33 -10.13 1.43 -8.71
C ILE A 33 -11.20 2.52 -8.56
N ASN A 34 -11.22 3.50 -9.47
CA ASN A 34 -12.14 4.62 -9.41
C ASN A 34 -13.60 4.17 -9.55
N LEU A 35 -13.85 3.26 -10.46
CA LEU A 35 -15.19 2.69 -10.69
C LEU A 35 -15.65 1.90 -9.46
N ASN A 36 -14.80 1.11 -8.87
CA ASN A 36 -15.14 0.34 -7.67
C ASN A 36 -15.38 1.24 -6.45
N LEU A 37 -14.57 2.28 -6.24
CA LEU A 37 -14.81 3.29 -5.20
C LEU A 37 -16.15 3.99 -5.40
N PHE A 38 -16.46 4.39 -6.64
CA PHE A 38 -17.75 4.99 -6.98
C PHE A 38 -18.91 4.03 -6.68
N LEU A 39 -18.79 2.76 -7.06
CA LEU A 39 -19.82 1.75 -6.81
C LEU A 39 -20.05 1.54 -5.31
N ILE A 40 -18.98 1.47 -4.49
CA ILE A 40 -19.12 1.33 -3.02
C ILE A 40 -19.87 2.55 -2.46
N ILE A 41 -19.48 3.76 -2.88
CA ILE A 41 -20.12 5.01 -2.44
C ILE A 41 -21.59 5.02 -2.84
N PHE A 42 -21.86 4.78 -4.12
CA PHE A 42 -23.20 4.83 -4.70
C PHE A 42 -24.16 3.80 -4.04
N LEU A 43 -23.74 2.54 -3.94
CA LEU A 43 -24.54 1.49 -3.33
C LEU A 43 -24.80 1.74 -1.85
N SER A 44 -23.79 2.21 -1.11
CA SER A 44 -23.94 2.51 0.31
C SER A 44 -24.90 3.66 0.55
N ILE A 45 -24.81 4.72 -0.25
CA ILE A 45 -25.75 5.85 -0.18
C ILE A 45 -27.16 5.39 -0.60
N SER A 46 -27.30 4.64 -1.68
CA SER A 46 -28.61 4.17 -2.18
C SER A 46 -29.34 3.29 -1.17
N PHE A 47 -28.62 2.45 -0.42
CA PHE A 47 -29.23 1.52 0.52
C PHE A 47 -29.43 2.11 1.92
N TYR A 48 -28.53 3.02 2.36
CA TYR A 48 -28.44 3.47 3.77
C TYR A 48 -28.40 4.99 3.93
N TRP A 49 -28.94 5.77 2.97
CA TRP A 49 -28.90 7.24 2.99
C TRP A 49 -29.35 7.85 4.34
N ARG A 50 -30.48 7.39 4.86
CA ARG A 50 -31.05 7.93 6.10
C ARG A 50 -30.15 7.73 7.31
N GLU A 51 -29.49 6.57 7.38
CA GLU A 51 -28.64 6.20 8.48
C GLU A 51 -27.24 6.84 8.37
N ILE A 52 -26.76 7.08 7.16
CA ILE A 52 -25.46 7.73 6.92
C ILE A 52 -25.47 9.17 7.40
N VAL A 53 -26.60 9.88 7.22
CA VAL A 53 -26.73 11.30 7.66
C VAL A 53 -26.70 11.43 9.18
N GLU A 54 -27.05 10.38 9.94
CA GLU A 54 -27.06 10.38 11.39
C GLU A 54 -25.70 10.09 12.05
N ILE A 55 -24.63 9.95 11.25
CA ILE A 55 -23.28 9.65 11.77
C ILE A 55 -22.77 10.78 12.65
N LYS A 56 -22.38 10.44 13.88
CA LYS A 56 -21.74 11.39 14.80
C LYS A 56 -20.25 11.57 14.43
N PHE A 57 -19.84 12.82 14.28
CA PHE A 57 -18.45 13.16 14.01
C PHE A 57 -17.63 13.15 15.29
N SER A 58 -16.54 12.37 15.28
CA SER A 58 -15.52 12.37 16.33
C SER A 58 -14.55 13.54 16.13
N LEU A 59 -13.68 13.79 17.12
CA LEU A 59 -12.61 14.79 16.98
C LEU A 59 -11.68 14.46 15.81
N PHE A 60 -11.36 13.18 15.63
CA PHE A 60 -10.54 12.72 14.50
C PHE A 60 -11.19 13.03 13.15
N ASP A 61 -12.50 12.84 13.01
CA ASP A 61 -13.22 13.17 11.77
C ASP A 61 -13.13 14.67 11.44
N LYS A 62 -13.22 15.53 12.45
CA LYS A 62 -13.11 17.00 12.27
C LYS A 62 -11.71 17.39 11.79
N ILE A 63 -10.66 16.76 12.35
CA ILE A 63 -9.27 16.98 11.92
C ILE A 63 -9.10 16.52 10.47
N LEU A 64 -9.66 15.35 10.13
CA LEU A 64 -9.59 14.82 8.76
C LEU A 64 -10.31 15.76 7.77
N ILE A 65 -11.52 16.22 8.09
CA ILE A 65 -12.25 17.21 7.27
C ILE A 65 -11.39 18.46 7.07
N LEU A 66 -10.79 19.00 8.15
CA LEU A 66 -9.94 20.18 8.06
C LEU A 66 -8.78 19.96 7.09
N LEU A 67 -8.13 18.79 7.12
CA LEU A 67 -7.03 18.44 6.22
C LEU A 67 -7.48 18.44 4.75
N PHE A 68 -8.66 17.86 4.46
CA PHE A 68 -9.21 17.88 3.10
C PHE A 68 -9.64 19.28 2.64
N VAL A 69 -10.18 20.10 3.54
CA VAL A 69 -10.49 21.52 3.26
C VAL A 69 -9.22 22.30 2.95
N LEU A 70 -8.14 22.10 3.71
CA LEU A 70 -6.83 22.71 3.42
C LEU A 70 -6.31 22.28 2.05
N ALA A 71 -6.43 21.01 1.68
CA ALA A 71 -6.04 20.53 0.36
C ALA A 71 -6.84 21.20 -0.77
N LEU A 72 -8.15 21.44 -0.56
CA LEU A 72 -8.99 22.18 -1.52
C LEU A 72 -8.56 23.64 -1.64
N ILE A 73 -8.35 24.33 -0.52
CA ILE A 73 -7.91 25.73 -0.50
C ILE A 73 -6.56 25.85 -1.21
N THR A 74 -5.62 24.94 -0.93
CA THR A 74 -4.31 24.91 -1.60
C THR A 74 -4.45 24.69 -3.11
N GLY A 75 -5.33 23.78 -3.53
CA GLY A 75 -5.61 23.55 -4.94
C GLY A 75 -6.22 24.77 -5.64
N LEU A 76 -7.12 25.49 -4.95
CA LEU A 76 -7.76 26.68 -5.46
C LEU A 76 -6.75 27.85 -5.56
N THR A 77 -5.97 28.10 -4.51
CA THR A 77 -4.96 29.18 -4.51
C THR A 77 -3.89 28.94 -5.57
N ASN A 78 -3.43 27.71 -5.76
CA ASN A 78 -2.46 27.40 -6.79
C ASN A 78 -3.05 27.56 -8.20
N SER A 79 -4.31 27.20 -8.42
CA SER A 79 -4.96 27.39 -9.72
C SER A 79 -5.10 28.88 -10.08
N VAL A 80 -5.43 29.74 -9.09
CA VAL A 80 -5.53 31.20 -9.30
C VAL A 80 -4.17 31.80 -9.61
N ARG A 81 -3.12 31.46 -8.86
CA ARG A 81 -1.75 31.98 -9.12
C ARG A 81 -1.24 31.66 -10.53
N LEU A 82 -1.69 30.56 -11.11
CA LEU A 82 -1.31 30.16 -12.47
C LEU A 82 -1.98 30.99 -13.57
N PHE A 83 -3.14 31.60 -13.29
CA PHE A 83 -3.76 32.54 -14.22
C PHE A 83 -3.01 33.87 -14.29
N GLU A 84 -2.21 34.21 -13.25
CA GLU A 84 -1.46 35.47 -13.18
C GLU A 84 -0.06 35.41 -13.83
N SER A 85 0.50 34.21 -14.08
CA SER A 85 1.83 34.03 -14.66
C SER A 85 1.79 33.20 -15.94
N PRO A 86 1.80 33.82 -17.14
CA PRO A 86 1.63 33.16 -18.42
C PRO A 86 2.83 32.27 -18.85
N GLU A 87 3.96 32.33 -18.16
CA GLU A 87 5.19 31.57 -18.54
C GLU A 87 5.25 30.12 -18.03
N TYR A 88 4.37 29.73 -17.09
CA TYR A 88 4.35 28.35 -16.59
C TYR A 88 3.19 27.56 -17.21
N ILE A 89 3.53 26.61 -18.07
CA ILE A 89 2.61 25.56 -18.53
C ILE A 89 2.34 24.62 -17.36
N ILE A 90 1.50 25.06 -16.42
CA ILE A 90 1.07 24.20 -15.32
C ILE A 90 -0.35 23.73 -15.59
N ASP A 91 -0.53 22.45 -15.32
CA ASP A 91 -1.72 21.64 -15.50
C ASP A 91 -2.98 22.41 -15.03
N LYS A 92 -3.80 22.87 -15.98
CA LYS A 92 -5.05 23.61 -15.77
C LYS A 92 -6.07 22.87 -14.87
N ASN A 93 -5.73 21.64 -14.45
CA ASN A 93 -6.61 20.74 -13.69
C ASN A 93 -6.26 20.62 -12.20
N ILE A 94 -5.41 21.49 -11.63
CA ILE A 94 -4.99 21.37 -10.22
C ILE A 94 -6.19 21.45 -9.27
N PHE A 95 -7.08 22.41 -9.49
CA PHE A 95 -8.31 22.52 -8.70
C PHE A 95 -9.21 21.27 -8.86
N LEU A 96 -9.38 20.81 -10.09
CA LEU A 96 -10.16 19.59 -10.37
C LEU A 96 -9.58 18.37 -9.67
N LYS A 97 -8.26 18.21 -9.69
CA LYS A 97 -7.57 17.12 -8.96
C LYS A 97 -7.81 17.21 -7.45
N SER A 98 -7.73 18.42 -6.87
CA SER A 98 -8.00 18.64 -5.45
C SER A 98 -9.46 18.35 -5.09
N PHE A 99 -10.39 18.75 -5.96
CA PHE A 99 -11.81 18.45 -5.79
C PHE A 99 -12.10 16.95 -5.89
N LEU A 100 -11.53 16.27 -6.88
CA LEU A 100 -11.66 14.82 -7.03
C LEU A 100 -11.06 14.05 -5.84
N PHE A 101 -10.11 14.65 -5.11
CA PHE A 101 -9.54 14.06 -3.91
C PHE A 101 -10.57 13.90 -2.79
N LEU A 102 -11.62 14.73 -2.73
CA LEU A 102 -12.72 14.63 -1.75
C LEU A 102 -13.45 13.28 -1.76
N ARG A 103 -13.40 12.54 -2.88
CA ARG A 103 -14.00 11.19 -2.95
C ARG A 103 -13.46 10.25 -1.87
N TYR A 104 -12.18 10.43 -1.46
CA TYR A 104 -11.57 9.61 -0.40
C TYR A 104 -12.12 9.97 0.98
N LEU A 105 -12.48 11.22 1.20
CA LEU A 105 -13.16 11.65 2.43
C LEU A 105 -14.56 11.03 2.52
N ILE A 106 -15.32 11.09 1.42
CA ILE A 106 -16.65 10.46 1.34
C ILE A 106 -16.53 8.95 1.57
N PHE A 107 -15.59 8.30 0.91
CA PHE A 107 -15.32 6.88 1.08
C PHE A 107 -14.96 6.53 2.53
N TYR A 108 -14.15 7.34 3.21
CA TYR A 108 -13.83 7.16 4.62
C TYR A 108 -15.09 7.18 5.51
N PHE A 109 -15.98 8.15 5.34
CA PHE A 109 -17.21 8.22 6.13
C PHE A 109 -18.14 7.05 5.87
N ILE A 110 -18.22 6.59 4.63
CA ILE A 110 -18.99 5.40 4.27
C ILE A 110 -18.38 4.16 4.93
N LEU A 111 -17.08 3.95 4.86
CA LEU A 111 -16.42 2.82 5.52
C LEU A 111 -16.64 2.87 7.04
N LYS A 112 -16.48 4.05 7.65
CA LYS A 112 -16.74 4.25 9.07
C LYS A 112 -18.18 3.84 9.43
N PHE A 113 -19.15 4.26 8.62
CA PHE A 113 -20.56 3.88 8.80
C PHE A 113 -20.74 2.36 8.72
N LEU A 114 -20.24 1.74 7.66
CA LEU A 114 -20.37 0.30 7.41
C LEU A 114 -19.75 -0.55 8.54
N VAL A 115 -18.62 -0.09 9.07
CA VAL A 115 -17.95 -0.75 10.22
C VAL A 115 -18.74 -0.53 11.51
N THR A 116 -19.18 0.70 11.80
CA THR A 116 -19.91 1.02 13.04
C THR A 116 -21.26 0.30 13.11
N LYS A 117 -21.92 0.08 11.98
CA LYS A 117 -23.21 -0.64 11.89
C LYS A 117 -23.06 -2.15 11.68
N GLU A 118 -21.81 -2.68 11.74
CA GLU A 118 -21.52 -4.10 11.56
C GLU A 118 -22.03 -4.67 10.21
N ILE A 119 -22.14 -3.80 9.20
CA ILE A 119 -22.51 -4.20 7.84
C ILE A 119 -21.30 -4.81 7.15
N PHE A 120 -20.09 -4.25 7.41
CA PHE A 120 -18.84 -4.68 6.79
C PHE A 120 -18.37 -6.03 7.33
N ASN A 121 -18.16 -6.99 6.45
CA ASN A 121 -17.62 -8.30 6.78
C ASN A 121 -16.14 -8.38 6.42
N PHE A 122 -15.27 -8.22 7.40
CA PHE A 122 -13.83 -8.27 7.22
C PHE A 122 -13.31 -9.58 6.60
N ARG A 123 -14.00 -10.71 6.78
CA ARG A 123 -13.55 -12.02 6.26
C ARG A 123 -13.45 -12.04 4.74
N PHE A 124 -14.44 -11.49 4.04
CA PHE A 124 -14.43 -11.45 2.57
C PHE A 124 -13.32 -10.56 2.03
N PHE A 125 -13.15 -9.37 2.62
CA PHE A 125 -12.11 -8.44 2.23
C PHE A 125 -10.71 -9.01 2.51
N PHE A 126 -10.49 -9.61 3.69
CA PHE A 126 -9.20 -10.21 4.04
C PHE A 126 -8.87 -11.41 3.16
N LEU A 127 -9.87 -12.24 2.82
CA LEU A 127 -9.68 -13.37 1.91
C LEU A 127 -9.26 -12.90 0.52
N SER A 128 -9.98 -11.94 -0.05
CA SER A 128 -9.64 -11.36 -1.35
C SER A 128 -8.25 -10.73 -1.35
N SER A 129 -7.95 -9.90 -0.34
CA SER A 129 -6.62 -9.30 -0.17
C SER A 129 -5.52 -10.36 -0.10
N SER A 130 -5.76 -11.45 0.62
CA SER A 130 -4.79 -12.54 0.78
C SER A 130 -4.52 -13.26 -0.53
N ILE A 131 -5.55 -13.57 -1.29
CA ILE A 131 -5.43 -14.23 -2.61
C ILE A 131 -4.64 -13.31 -3.55
N CYS A 132 -4.97 -12.02 -3.59
CA CYS A 132 -4.29 -11.05 -4.45
C CYS A 132 -2.82 -10.86 -4.06
N VAL A 133 -2.52 -10.78 -2.76
CA VAL A 133 -1.13 -10.67 -2.27
C VAL A 133 -0.30 -11.88 -2.66
N LEU A 134 -0.83 -13.09 -2.51
CA LEU A 134 -0.13 -14.31 -2.92
C LEU A 134 0.06 -14.34 -4.44
N PHE A 135 -0.95 -13.97 -5.21
CA PHE A 135 -0.86 -13.88 -6.66
C PHE A 135 0.24 -12.92 -7.10
N VAL A 136 0.25 -11.67 -6.60
CA VAL A 136 1.28 -10.67 -6.93
C VAL A 136 2.66 -11.13 -6.48
N SER A 137 2.78 -11.78 -5.31
CA SER A 137 4.07 -12.29 -4.82
C SER A 137 4.61 -13.39 -5.72
N ILE A 138 3.79 -14.33 -6.16
CA ILE A 138 4.17 -15.42 -7.05
C ILE A 138 4.56 -14.85 -8.42
N ASP A 139 3.80 -13.91 -8.95
CA ASP A 139 4.08 -13.30 -10.25
C ASP A 139 5.41 -12.53 -10.27
N LEU A 140 5.71 -11.76 -9.20
CA LEU A 140 7.02 -11.12 -9.04
C LEU A 140 8.18 -12.13 -8.98
N ILE A 141 7.99 -13.25 -8.30
CA ILE A 141 8.99 -14.31 -8.23
C ILE A 141 9.21 -14.93 -9.62
N ILE A 142 8.14 -15.19 -10.36
CA ILE A 142 8.23 -15.67 -11.74
C ILE A 142 8.99 -14.66 -12.60
N GLN A 143 8.60 -13.38 -12.57
CA GLN A 143 9.26 -12.32 -13.33
C GLN A 143 10.75 -12.19 -12.98
N PHE A 144 11.12 -12.38 -11.71
CA PHE A 144 12.51 -12.34 -11.27
C PHE A 144 13.37 -13.44 -11.94
N PHE A 145 12.88 -14.69 -11.98
CA PHE A 145 13.61 -15.83 -12.48
C PHE A 145 13.52 -15.99 -14.01
N THR A 146 12.37 -15.72 -14.61
CA THR A 146 12.13 -15.94 -16.05
C THR A 146 12.44 -14.71 -16.91
N GLY A 147 12.48 -13.52 -16.27
CA GLY A 147 12.63 -12.25 -16.97
C GLY A 147 11.32 -11.65 -17.46
N ARG A 148 10.20 -12.38 -17.40
CA ARG A 148 8.85 -11.92 -17.77
C ARG A 148 7.84 -12.34 -16.73
N ASP A 149 6.82 -11.49 -16.50
CA ASP A 149 5.68 -11.82 -15.65
C ASP A 149 4.69 -12.76 -16.39
N LEU A 150 3.59 -13.12 -15.70
CA LEU A 150 2.54 -13.97 -16.26
C LEU A 150 1.77 -13.30 -17.41
N PHE A 151 1.83 -11.98 -17.53
CA PHE A 151 1.18 -11.20 -18.61
C PHE A 151 2.14 -10.86 -19.75
N GLY A 152 3.42 -11.24 -19.66
CA GLY A 152 4.44 -11.04 -20.68
C GLY A 152 5.24 -9.75 -20.55
N TYR A 153 5.06 -8.96 -19.50
CA TYR A 153 5.85 -7.75 -19.25
C TYR A 153 7.27 -8.11 -18.85
N GLU A 154 8.24 -7.46 -19.52
CA GLU A 154 9.66 -7.71 -19.28
C GLU A 154 10.15 -7.03 -18.00
N LYS A 155 11.05 -7.70 -17.28
CA LYS A 155 11.70 -7.10 -16.13
C LYS A 155 12.62 -5.97 -16.56
N GLN A 156 12.62 -4.87 -15.81
CA GLN A 156 13.65 -3.85 -15.95
C GLN A 156 14.87 -4.16 -15.07
N PRO A 157 16.07 -3.59 -15.41
CA PRO A 157 17.31 -3.91 -14.69
C PRO A 157 17.25 -3.71 -13.17
N HIS A 158 16.38 -2.80 -12.69
CA HIS A 158 16.35 -2.41 -11.27
C HIS A 158 14.98 -2.49 -10.61
N LYS A 159 13.92 -2.83 -11.35
CA LYS A 159 12.54 -2.86 -10.83
C LYS A 159 11.73 -3.95 -11.51
N LEU A 160 10.89 -4.59 -10.71
CA LEU A 160 9.88 -5.53 -11.18
C LEU A 160 8.51 -4.91 -11.00
N SER A 161 7.69 -5.00 -12.05
CA SER A 161 6.32 -4.49 -12.03
C SER A 161 5.31 -5.54 -11.59
N GLY A 162 5.61 -6.82 -11.79
CA GLY A 162 4.63 -7.88 -11.62
C GLY A 162 3.41 -7.61 -12.52
N PRO A 163 2.19 -7.89 -12.05
CA PRO A 163 0.97 -7.79 -12.86
C PRO A 163 0.52 -6.33 -13.12
N PHE A 164 1.34 -5.32 -12.79
CA PHE A 164 0.98 -3.91 -12.93
C PHE A 164 1.47 -3.27 -14.24
N GLY A 165 1.99 -4.06 -15.18
CA GLY A 165 2.46 -3.57 -16.47
C GLY A 165 3.64 -2.62 -16.35
N ASP A 166 3.50 -1.38 -16.82
CA ASP A 166 4.56 -0.37 -16.78
C ASP A 166 4.66 0.34 -15.42
N GLU A 167 3.74 0.07 -14.48
CA GLU A 167 3.73 0.69 -13.16
C GLU A 167 4.51 -0.15 -12.13
N TYR A 168 5.58 0.42 -11.58
CA TYR A 168 6.42 -0.26 -10.56
C TYR A 168 5.86 -0.10 -9.15
N ILE A 169 4.59 -0.48 -8.95
CA ILE A 169 3.87 -0.33 -7.66
C ILE A 169 3.69 -1.64 -6.91
N ALA A 170 4.15 -2.76 -7.45
CA ALA A 170 3.96 -4.09 -6.87
C ALA A 170 4.42 -4.19 -5.41
N GLY A 171 5.61 -3.67 -5.08
CA GLY A 171 6.09 -3.62 -3.69
C GLY A 171 5.18 -2.82 -2.76
N SER A 172 4.65 -1.67 -3.24
CA SER A 172 3.71 -0.84 -2.49
C SER A 172 2.36 -1.53 -2.28
N TYR A 173 1.92 -2.30 -3.27
CA TYR A 173 0.74 -3.12 -3.17
C TYR A 173 0.89 -4.19 -2.09
N LEU A 174 1.97 -4.96 -2.14
CA LEU A 174 2.27 -6.01 -1.17
C LEU A 174 2.36 -5.44 0.25
N GLN A 175 3.06 -4.32 0.44
CA GLN A 175 3.18 -3.67 1.73
C GLN A 175 1.82 -3.29 2.34
N ARG A 176 0.87 -2.77 1.54
CA ARG A 176 -0.44 -2.33 2.01
C ARG A 176 -1.40 -3.47 2.31
N PHE A 177 -1.41 -4.51 1.48
CA PHE A 177 -2.41 -5.57 1.56
C PHE A 177 -1.94 -6.83 2.31
N SER A 178 -0.64 -7.02 2.51
CA SER A 178 -0.10 -8.22 3.17
C SER A 178 -0.57 -8.40 4.61
N ILE A 179 -0.80 -7.32 5.35
CA ILE A 179 -1.25 -7.38 6.73
C ILE A 179 -2.57 -8.16 6.89
N PHE A 180 -3.48 -8.03 5.93
CA PHE A 180 -4.78 -8.69 5.95
C PHE A 180 -4.67 -10.21 5.86
N LEU A 181 -3.63 -10.70 5.18
CA LEU A 181 -3.32 -12.10 5.07
C LEU A 181 -2.98 -12.71 6.45
N PHE A 182 -2.20 -12.01 7.26
CA PHE A 182 -1.85 -12.46 8.61
C PHE A 182 -3.04 -12.46 9.57
N PHE A 183 -4.02 -11.58 9.35
CA PHE A 183 -5.23 -11.55 10.16
C PHE A 183 -6.23 -12.65 9.79
N ILE A 184 -6.31 -13.07 8.52
CA ILE A 184 -7.31 -14.05 8.11
C ILE A 184 -6.95 -15.48 8.47
N PHE A 185 -5.68 -15.83 8.51
CA PHE A 185 -5.25 -17.21 8.74
C PHE A 185 -5.75 -17.81 10.07
N PRO A 186 -5.69 -17.10 11.22
CA PRO A 186 -6.23 -17.58 12.47
C PRO A 186 -7.75 -17.87 12.42
N PHE A 187 -8.47 -17.19 11.51
CA PHE A 187 -9.92 -17.34 11.36
C PHE A 187 -10.35 -18.41 10.35
N LEU A 188 -9.53 -18.65 9.32
CA LEU A 188 -9.87 -19.63 8.26
C LEU A 188 -9.45 -21.04 8.62
N ILE A 189 -8.30 -21.19 9.25
CA ILE A 189 -7.68 -22.48 9.46
C ILE A 189 -7.62 -22.76 10.96
N ASN A 190 -8.47 -23.69 11.38
CA ASN A 190 -8.47 -24.15 12.76
C ASN A 190 -7.28 -25.12 12.95
N PHE A 191 -6.07 -24.58 12.98
CA PHE A 191 -4.88 -25.36 13.23
C PHE A 191 -4.91 -25.93 14.65
N LYS A 192 -5.17 -27.22 14.79
CA LYS A 192 -5.02 -27.94 16.06
C LYS A 192 -3.58 -27.84 16.60
N ASN A 193 -2.61 -27.70 15.71
CA ASN A 193 -1.20 -27.59 16.06
C ASN A 193 -0.66 -26.16 15.84
N ARG A 194 -0.45 -25.45 16.95
CA ARG A 194 0.08 -24.06 16.95
C ARG A 194 1.47 -23.93 16.27
N LYS A 195 2.31 -24.99 16.33
CA LYS A 195 3.63 -24.98 15.68
C LYS A 195 3.48 -24.96 14.15
N LEU A 196 2.52 -25.69 13.61
CA LEU A 196 2.27 -25.77 12.17
C LEU A 196 1.71 -24.44 11.64
N LEU A 197 0.85 -23.75 12.41
CA LEU A 197 0.39 -22.40 12.09
C LEU A 197 1.56 -21.42 11.99
N ILE A 198 2.47 -21.46 12.96
CA ILE A 198 3.63 -20.54 12.98
C ILE A 198 4.53 -20.82 11.77
N LEU A 199 4.82 -22.07 11.49
CA LEU A 199 5.65 -22.47 10.34
C LEU A 199 5.03 -21.97 9.02
N PHE A 200 3.72 -22.10 8.87
CA PHE A 200 3.00 -21.65 7.69
C PHE A 200 3.01 -20.13 7.54
N LEU A 201 2.74 -19.39 8.63
CA LEU A 201 2.82 -17.93 8.63
C LEU A 201 4.23 -17.43 8.36
N SER A 202 5.26 -18.15 8.86
CA SER A 202 6.66 -17.84 8.58
C SER A 202 6.98 -17.99 7.09
N LEU A 203 6.55 -19.06 6.48
CA LEU A 203 6.76 -19.32 5.05
C LEU A 203 6.09 -18.24 4.19
N ILE A 204 4.87 -17.83 4.53
CA ILE A 204 4.16 -16.75 3.83
C ILE A 204 4.90 -15.42 4.01
N PHE A 205 5.34 -15.12 5.23
CA PHE A 205 6.13 -13.92 5.49
C PHE A 205 7.39 -13.88 4.61
N LEU A 206 8.10 -15.02 4.51
CA LEU A 206 9.27 -15.16 3.66
C LEU A 206 8.96 -14.83 2.20
N ILE A 207 7.91 -15.42 1.65
CA ILE A 207 7.50 -15.21 0.26
C ILE A 207 7.20 -13.73 0.00
N ILE A 208 6.40 -13.10 0.87
CA ILE A 208 6.01 -11.70 0.71
C ILE A 208 7.21 -10.77 0.87
N PHE A 209 8.03 -11.00 1.90
CA PHE A 209 9.22 -10.17 2.17
C PHE A 209 10.22 -10.26 1.02
N PHE A 210 10.49 -11.48 0.53
CA PHE A 210 11.32 -11.68 -0.64
C PHE A 210 10.76 -10.95 -1.87
N SER A 211 9.44 -11.06 -2.12
CA SER A 211 8.79 -10.36 -3.24
C SER A 211 8.88 -8.84 -3.13
N ILE A 212 8.79 -8.28 -1.93
CA ILE A 212 8.98 -6.83 -1.70
C ILE A 212 10.43 -6.42 -2.00
N ILE A 213 11.41 -7.22 -1.59
CA ILE A 213 12.83 -6.92 -1.87
C ILE A 213 13.11 -6.92 -3.37
N ILE A 214 12.70 -7.98 -4.08
CA ILE A 214 12.97 -8.10 -5.52
C ILE A 214 12.18 -7.10 -6.36
N SER A 215 11.07 -6.53 -5.84
CA SER A 215 10.35 -5.45 -6.52
C SER A 215 11.19 -4.19 -6.74
N GLY A 216 12.31 -4.03 -6.00
CA GLY A 216 13.23 -2.90 -6.10
C GLY A 216 12.72 -1.60 -5.47
N ASN A 217 11.60 -1.63 -4.77
CA ASN A 217 10.99 -0.46 -4.14
C ASN A 217 11.40 -0.32 -2.67
N ARG A 218 12.18 0.72 -2.35
CA ARG A 218 12.78 0.95 -1.02
C ARG A 218 11.75 1.26 0.06
N MET A 219 10.89 2.23 -0.21
CA MET A 219 9.91 2.70 0.77
C MET A 219 8.93 1.61 1.22
N PRO A 220 8.39 0.76 0.33
CA PRO A 220 7.57 -0.38 0.73
C PRO A 220 8.26 -1.34 1.68
N MET A 221 9.55 -1.62 1.50
CA MET A 221 10.31 -2.50 2.39
C MET A 221 10.40 -1.91 3.80
N ILE A 222 10.76 -0.62 3.91
CA ILE A 222 10.85 0.06 5.21
C ILE A 222 9.49 0.11 5.90
N LEU A 223 8.44 0.49 5.16
CA LEU A 223 7.08 0.56 5.68
C LEU A 223 6.54 -0.81 6.09
N PHE A 224 6.91 -1.88 5.38
CA PHE A 224 6.53 -3.24 5.73
C PHE A 224 7.16 -3.64 7.07
N ILE A 225 8.47 -3.41 7.26
CA ILE A 225 9.17 -3.69 8.52
C ILE A 225 8.56 -2.85 9.66
N LEU A 226 8.32 -1.56 9.43
CA LEU A 226 7.72 -0.67 10.41
C LEU A 226 6.31 -1.11 10.80
N MET A 227 5.48 -1.52 9.84
CA MET A 227 4.14 -2.03 10.06
C MET A 227 4.15 -3.26 10.98
N PHE A 228 5.01 -4.24 10.67
CA PHE A 228 5.13 -5.44 11.51
C PHE A 228 5.71 -5.11 12.89
N SER A 229 6.74 -4.25 12.97
CA SER A 229 7.30 -3.79 14.24
C SER A 229 6.24 -3.15 15.14
N THR A 230 5.41 -2.27 14.57
CA THR A 230 4.30 -1.62 15.31
C THR A 230 3.27 -2.64 15.81
N LEU A 231 2.93 -3.61 14.98
CA LEU A 231 1.97 -4.66 15.32
C LEU A 231 2.48 -5.50 16.51
N PHE A 232 3.77 -5.82 16.54
CA PHE A 232 4.40 -6.56 17.62
C PHE A 232 4.55 -5.73 18.91
N ILE A 233 4.75 -4.40 18.80
CA ILE A 233 4.76 -3.51 19.97
C ILE A 233 3.39 -3.46 20.63
N ILE A 234 2.31 -3.41 19.83
CA ILE A 234 0.94 -3.38 20.34
C ILE A 234 0.58 -4.72 20.99
N GLU A 235 0.91 -5.84 20.35
CA GLU A 235 0.57 -7.18 20.84
C GLU A 235 1.81 -7.89 21.40
N ARG A 236 2.10 -7.65 22.68
CA ARG A 236 3.30 -8.18 23.39
C ARG A 236 3.43 -9.71 23.36
N LYS A 237 2.32 -10.43 23.23
CA LYS A 237 2.34 -11.91 23.12
C LYS A 237 3.06 -12.39 21.84
N LEU A 238 3.19 -11.52 20.85
CA LEU A 238 3.83 -11.83 19.58
C LEU A 238 5.35 -11.58 19.56
N TRP A 239 5.95 -11.09 20.66
CA TRP A 239 7.39 -10.74 20.71
C TRP A 239 8.34 -11.88 20.33
N LYS A 240 8.03 -13.11 20.71
CA LYS A 240 8.82 -14.28 20.33
C LYS A 240 8.83 -14.51 18.82
N TYR A 241 7.70 -14.25 18.18
CA TYR A 241 7.55 -14.34 16.73
C TYR A 241 8.23 -13.17 16.03
N PHE A 242 8.19 -11.98 16.64
CA PHE A 242 8.89 -10.80 16.12
C PHE A 242 10.39 -11.05 15.97
N LEU A 243 11.05 -11.54 17.02
CA LEU A 243 12.47 -11.86 16.97
C LEU A 243 12.77 -12.91 15.89
N PHE A 244 11.95 -13.93 15.78
CA PHE A 244 12.09 -14.95 14.76
C PHE A 244 11.92 -14.38 13.34
N PHE A 245 10.88 -13.60 13.09
CA PHE A 245 10.63 -12.98 11.78
C PHE A 245 11.69 -11.94 11.43
N SER A 246 12.17 -11.16 12.41
CA SER A 246 13.25 -10.20 12.19
C SER A 246 14.56 -10.90 11.82
N PHE A 247 14.91 -11.97 12.51
CA PHE A 247 16.07 -12.79 12.16
C PHE A 247 15.93 -13.37 10.74
N LEU A 248 14.76 -13.92 10.44
CA LEU A 248 14.46 -14.50 9.13
C LEU A 248 14.53 -13.46 8.00
N SER A 249 14.02 -12.23 8.25
CA SER A 249 14.10 -11.14 7.28
C SER A 249 15.55 -10.69 7.03
N LEU A 250 16.37 -10.61 8.07
CA LEU A 250 17.79 -10.30 7.94
C LEU A 250 18.54 -11.38 7.16
N LEU A 251 18.23 -12.65 7.40
CA LEU A 251 18.83 -13.77 6.68
C LEU A 251 18.49 -13.73 5.19
N ILE A 252 17.21 -13.48 4.83
CA ILE A 252 16.80 -13.33 3.43
C ILE A 252 17.47 -12.13 2.79
N PHE A 253 17.50 -11.00 3.49
CA PHE A 253 18.16 -9.81 2.99
C PHE A 253 19.65 -10.09 2.72
N PHE A 254 20.33 -10.77 3.63
CA PHE A 254 21.73 -11.15 3.46
C PHE A 254 21.94 -12.10 2.28
N LEU A 255 21.10 -13.13 2.13
CA LEU A 255 21.18 -14.05 1.00
C LEU A 255 20.91 -13.33 -0.33
N THR A 256 19.86 -12.50 -0.39
CA THR A 256 19.55 -11.75 -1.62
C THR A 256 20.62 -10.72 -1.96
N TYR A 257 21.27 -10.13 -0.95
CA TYR A 257 22.42 -9.23 -1.16
C TYR A 257 23.60 -9.95 -1.82
N GLN A 258 23.90 -11.18 -1.39
CA GLN A 258 24.99 -11.99 -1.96
C GLN A 258 24.74 -12.44 -3.41
N PHE A 259 23.50 -12.74 -3.77
CA PHE A 259 23.17 -13.37 -5.04
C PHE A 259 22.54 -12.42 -6.06
N SER A 260 22.17 -11.21 -5.68
CA SER A 260 21.48 -10.26 -6.56
C SER A 260 22.23 -8.93 -6.65
N PHE A 261 22.82 -8.67 -7.81
CA PHE A 261 23.42 -7.37 -8.13
C PHE A 261 22.45 -6.18 -7.97
N GLN A 262 21.15 -6.41 -8.16
CA GLN A 262 20.12 -5.42 -7.97
C GLN A 262 19.97 -5.04 -6.48
N VAL A 263 19.99 -6.04 -5.58
CA VAL A 263 19.91 -5.82 -4.14
C VAL A 263 21.18 -5.21 -3.61
N GLU A 264 22.34 -5.59 -4.13
CA GLU A 264 23.62 -5.00 -3.79
C GLU A 264 23.65 -3.49 -4.10
N LYS A 265 23.37 -3.11 -5.35
CA LYS A 265 23.27 -1.69 -5.74
C LYS A 265 22.27 -0.91 -4.91
N PHE A 266 21.13 -1.52 -4.63
CA PHE A 266 20.09 -0.94 -3.77
C PHE A 266 20.65 -0.65 -2.37
N THR A 267 21.35 -1.60 -1.78
CA THR A 267 21.89 -1.50 -0.41
C THR A 267 22.96 -0.43 -0.33
N ILE A 268 23.89 -0.40 -1.28
CA ILE A 268 24.96 0.62 -1.34
C ILE A 268 24.35 2.02 -1.43
N HIS A 269 23.35 2.19 -2.27
CA HIS A 269 22.68 3.49 -2.42
C HIS A 269 21.88 3.89 -1.17
N PHE A 270 21.25 2.92 -0.49
CA PHE A 270 20.52 3.17 0.74
C PHE A 270 21.44 3.55 1.90
N ILE A 271 22.57 2.86 2.06
CA ILE A 271 23.58 3.19 3.05
C ILE A 271 24.17 4.59 2.77
N GLY A 272 24.42 4.91 1.49
CA GLY A 272 24.86 6.24 1.08
C GLY A 272 23.88 7.35 1.49
N LEU A 273 22.57 7.11 1.32
CA LEU A 273 21.50 8.04 1.75
C LEU A 273 21.47 8.21 3.29
N ILE A 274 21.59 7.12 4.05
CA ILE A 274 21.62 7.18 5.51
C ILE A 274 22.83 7.99 5.98
N ASN A 275 23.99 7.76 5.39
CA ASN A 275 25.22 8.51 5.71
C ASN A 275 25.06 10.01 5.38
N GLN A 276 24.40 10.36 4.27
CA GLN A 276 24.11 11.78 3.96
C GLN A 276 23.17 12.42 4.98
N ILE A 277 22.09 11.72 5.38
CA ILE A 277 21.18 12.21 6.40
C ILE A 277 21.92 12.38 7.74
N PHE A 278 22.77 11.43 8.09
CA PHE A 278 23.57 11.50 9.31
C PHE A 278 24.54 12.69 9.29
N LEU A 279 25.27 12.89 8.18
CA LEU A 279 26.18 14.03 8.02
C LEU A 279 25.40 15.36 8.07
N PHE A 280 24.25 15.45 7.38
CA PHE A 280 23.38 16.62 7.43
C PHE A 280 22.96 16.94 8.88
N LEU A 281 22.55 15.93 9.65
CA LEU A 281 22.18 16.13 11.05
C LEU A 281 23.37 16.58 11.90
N VAL A 282 24.55 16.00 11.71
CA VAL A 282 25.78 16.39 12.42
C VAL A 282 26.15 17.84 12.10
N GLU A 283 26.16 18.24 10.83
CA GLU A 283 26.45 19.63 10.39
C GLU A 283 25.41 20.61 10.94
N PHE A 284 24.12 20.25 10.92
CA PHE A 284 23.04 21.04 11.48
C PHE A 284 23.22 21.28 12.99
N PHE A 285 23.55 20.24 13.76
CA PHE A 285 23.79 20.37 15.20
C PHE A 285 25.10 21.11 15.54
N GLN A 286 26.06 21.15 14.61
CA GLN A 286 27.31 21.92 14.75
C GLN A 286 27.17 23.38 14.33
N GLY A 287 25.97 23.80 13.87
CA GLY A 287 25.71 25.17 13.41
C GLY A 287 26.45 25.52 12.10
N GLN A 288 26.90 24.52 11.36
CA GLN A 288 27.49 24.69 10.02
C GLN A 288 26.38 24.66 8.96
N GLU A 289 26.52 25.50 7.94
CA GLU A 289 25.59 25.40 6.78
C GLU A 289 25.81 24.03 6.09
N PRO A 290 24.75 23.20 5.97
CA PRO A 290 24.88 21.88 5.42
C PRO A 290 25.35 21.95 3.96
N LYS A 291 26.57 21.53 3.71
CA LYS A 291 27.13 21.39 2.36
C LYS A 291 26.50 20.16 1.72
N LEU A 292 25.37 20.35 1.06
CA LEU A 292 24.85 19.37 0.11
C LEU A 292 25.92 19.16 -0.98
N THR A 293 26.82 18.22 -0.76
CA THR A 293 27.85 17.88 -1.74
C THR A 293 27.17 17.29 -2.97
N ASN A 294 27.13 18.11 -4.01
CA ASN A 294 26.55 17.85 -5.33
C ASN A 294 27.11 16.61 -6.06
N THR A 295 28.05 15.88 -5.50
CA THR A 295 28.75 14.77 -6.11
C THR A 295 27.84 13.59 -6.38
N TYR A 296 26.96 13.24 -5.44
CA TYR A 296 26.02 12.11 -5.61
C TYR A 296 24.79 12.46 -6.46
N VAL A 297 24.40 13.73 -6.51
CA VAL A 297 23.32 14.18 -7.39
C VAL A 297 23.76 14.07 -8.86
N LYS A 298 25.02 14.40 -9.18
CA LYS A 298 25.59 14.23 -10.51
C LYS A 298 25.71 12.76 -10.95
N GLU A 299 26.15 11.87 -10.07
CA GLU A 299 26.20 10.43 -10.37
C GLU A 299 24.79 9.82 -10.52
N PHE A 300 23.82 10.32 -9.77
CA PHE A 300 22.44 9.87 -9.89
C PHE A 300 21.83 10.23 -11.26
N TYR A 301 22.10 11.42 -11.78
CA TYR A 301 21.61 11.87 -13.09
C TYR A 301 22.45 11.36 -14.24
N SER A 302 23.76 11.12 -14.08
CA SER A 302 24.61 10.54 -15.13
C SER A 302 24.39 9.05 -15.37
N GLY A 303 23.77 8.34 -14.45
CA GLY A 303 23.36 6.93 -14.62
C GLY A 303 22.01 6.74 -15.32
N TYR A 304 21.33 7.82 -15.71
CA TYR A 304 20.04 7.82 -16.41
C TYR A 304 20.15 8.33 -17.87
N LEU A 305 21.33 8.67 -18.34
CA LEU A 305 21.68 8.91 -19.74
C LEU A 305 22.51 7.73 -20.27
#